data_4dda9d532687f1aecb06436492469c35
#
_entry.id   4dda9d532687f1aecb06436492469c35
#
_cell.length_a   1.000
_cell.length_b   1.000
_cell.length_c   1.000
_cell.angle_alpha   90.00
_cell.angle_beta   90.00
_cell.angle_gamma   90.00
#
_symmetry.space_group_name_H-M   'P 1'
#
loop_
_entity.id
_entity.type
_entity.pdbx_description
1 polymer ?
#
loop_
_entity_poly.entity_id
_entity_poly.type
_entity_poly.pdbx_seq_one_letter_code
_entity_poly.pdbx_strand_id
1 'polypeptide(L)'
;MQVNGACHCGEITFTAEAEANFCVICHCRDCQVMSGAPYRSILPVKESGFNLVSGKLKLYHKNGDSGNRRELAFCGDCGTHVYATSVVEDVPLGQRMLGLRTGMLAEVADLPPQKEVWCESKVDWAQDLLALDMTKQNGQ
;
A
#
# COMPACT_ATOMS: atom_id res chain seq x y z
N MET A 1 -12.09 0.19 -12.45
CA MET A 1 -12.64 -0.55 -11.29
C MET A 1 -12.65 0.38 -10.09
N GLN A 2 -13.82 0.60 -9.48
CA GLN A 2 -13.90 1.36 -8.24
C GLN A 2 -13.53 0.47 -7.06
N VAL A 3 -12.71 0.99 -6.16
CA VAL A 3 -12.34 0.32 -4.90
C VAL A 3 -12.72 1.20 -3.70
N ASN A 4 -13.02 0.56 -2.57
CA ASN A 4 -13.43 1.20 -1.34
C ASN A 4 -12.45 0.83 -0.22
N GLY A 5 -11.92 1.82 0.46
CA GLY A 5 -10.94 1.62 1.52
C GLY A 5 -11.41 2.18 2.86
N ALA A 6 -11.04 1.47 3.93
CA ALA A 6 -11.23 1.92 5.29
C ALA A 6 -10.02 1.57 6.16
N CYS A 7 -9.62 2.49 7.05
CA CYS A 7 -8.61 2.17 8.05
C CYS A 7 -9.20 1.28 9.16
N HIS A 8 -8.34 0.67 9.97
CA HIS A 8 -8.78 -0.30 10.99
C HIS A 8 -9.81 0.28 11.99
N CYS A 9 -9.66 1.53 12.40
CA CYS A 9 -10.61 2.17 13.32
C CYS A 9 -11.85 2.78 12.64
N GLY A 10 -11.89 2.82 11.29
CA GLY A 10 -13.01 3.37 10.53
C GLY A 10 -13.00 4.90 10.35
N GLU A 11 -12.10 5.63 11.00
CA GLU A 11 -12.02 7.10 10.89
C GLU A 11 -11.71 7.57 9.46
N ILE A 12 -10.79 6.88 8.78
CA ILE A 12 -10.44 7.16 7.39
C ILE A 12 -11.22 6.21 6.48
N THR A 13 -12.02 6.80 5.59
CA THR A 13 -12.63 6.07 4.46
C THR A 13 -12.39 6.82 3.15
N PHE A 14 -12.27 6.08 2.07
CA PHE A 14 -12.07 6.66 0.73
C PHE A 14 -12.63 5.75 -0.37
N THR A 15 -12.80 6.32 -1.55
CA THR A 15 -13.02 5.60 -2.80
C THR A 15 -11.89 5.92 -3.77
N ALA A 16 -11.58 5.01 -4.68
CA ALA A 16 -10.62 5.26 -5.74
C ALA A 16 -10.95 4.50 -7.03
N GLU A 17 -10.57 5.08 -8.17
CA GLU A 17 -10.65 4.43 -9.47
C GLU A 17 -9.30 3.80 -9.81
N ALA A 18 -9.30 2.48 -9.95
CA ALA A 18 -8.11 1.68 -10.29
C ALA A 18 -8.24 1.07 -11.69
N GLU A 19 -7.11 0.93 -12.35
CA GLU A 19 -7.04 0.04 -13.51
C GLU A 19 -7.16 -1.40 -12.99
N ALA A 20 -8.09 -2.18 -13.58
CA ALA A 20 -8.31 -3.55 -13.15
C ALA A 20 -7.03 -4.39 -13.27
N ASN A 21 -6.77 -5.22 -12.26
CA ASN A 21 -5.71 -6.23 -12.26
C ASN A 21 -4.27 -5.69 -12.31
N PHE A 22 -3.98 -4.56 -11.69
CA PHE A 22 -2.61 -4.06 -11.60
C PHE A 22 -2.14 -3.86 -10.17
N CYS A 23 -1.99 -4.95 -9.42
CA CYS A 23 -1.37 -4.92 -8.09
C CYS A 23 0.11 -5.29 -8.14
N VAL A 24 0.87 -4.69 -7.24
CA VAL A 24 2.33 -4.83 -7.15
C VAL A 24 2.72 -5.28 -5.75
N ILE A 25 3.61 -6.25 -5.65
CA ILE A 25 4.32 -6.59 -4.42
C ILE A 25 5.63 -5.82 -4.38
N CYS A 26 5.85 -5.06 -3.31
CA CYS A 26 7.11 -4.35 -3.07
C CYS A 26 7.88 -4.98 -1.93
N HIS A 27 9.11 -5.41 -2.22
CA HIS A 27 10.02 -6.08 -1.27
C HIS A 27 11.05 -5.12 -0.65
N CYS A 28 11.01 -3.82 -0.96
CA CYS A 28 12.02 -2.89 -0.42
C CYS A 28 11.99 -2.86 1.11
N ARG A 29 13.14 -2.57 1.70
CA ARG A 29 13.29 -2.58 3.15
C ARG A 29 12.31 -1.64 3.88
N ASP A 30 12.04 -0.48 3.30
CA ASP A 30 11.06 0.45 3.85
C ASP A 30 9.64 -0.14 3.90
N CYS A 31 9.23 -0.84 2.83
CA CYS A 31 7.96 -1.54 2.81
C CYS A 31 7.88 -2.64 3.87
N GLN A 32 8.96 -3.38 4.08
CA GLN A 32 9.05 -4.39 5.15
C GLN A 32 8.91 -3.74 6.53
N VAL A 33 9.69 -2.71 6.82
CA VAL A 33 9.66 -2.02 8.12
C VAL A 33 8.29 -1.42 8.40
N MET A 34 7.71 -0.71 7.42
CA MET A 34 6.47 0.05 7.61
C MET A 34 5.21 -0.81 7.56
N SER A 35 5.26 -2.00 6.99
CA SER A 35 4.13 -2.94 7.00
C SER A 35 4.22 -3.95 8.13
N GLY A 36 5.41 -4.16 8.71
CA GLY A 36 5.65 -5.26 9.65
C GLY A 36 5.56 -6.64 8.99
N ALA A 37 5.71 -6.72 7.66
CA ALA A 37 5.58 -7.94 6.86
C ALA A 37 6.80 -8.08 5.91
N PRO A 38 7.05 -9.25 5.31
CA PRO A 38 8.18 -9.43 4.41
C PRO A 38 8.06 -8.67 3.08
N TYR A 39 6.88 -8.15 2.78
CA TYR A 39 6.58 -7.32 1.60
C TYR A 39 5.32 -6.50 1.82
N ARG A 40 5.00 -5.65 0.88
CA ARG A 40 3.77 -4.87 0.88
C ARG A 40 3.04 -5.02 -0.45
N SER A 41 1.73 -5.23 -0.41
CA SER A 41 0.87 -5.24 -1.58
C SER A 41 0.31 -3.84 -1.85
N ILE A 42 0.38 -3.41 -3.11
CA ILE A 42 0.12 -2.03 -3.53
C ILE A 42 -0.77 -2.04 -4.78
N LEU A 43 -1.82 -1.22 -4.76
CA LEU A 43 -2.64 -0.91 -5.93
C LEU A 43 -2.32 0.52 -6.38
N PRO A 44 -1.64 0.72 -7.54
CA PRO A 44 -1.42 2.04 -8.09
C PRO A 44 -2.71 2.65 -8.61
N VAL A 45 -3.01 3.89 -8.21
CA VAL A 45 -4.13 4.68 -8.72
C VAL A 45 -3.68 6.09 -9.03
N LYS A 46 -4.33 6.76 -9.99
CA LYS A 46 -4.12 8.18 -10.23
C LYS A 46 -4.69 8.99 -9.07
N GLU A 47 -3.96 9.99 -8.60
CA GLU A 47 -4.45 10.86 -7.52
C GLU A 47 -5.79 11.53 -7.86
N SER A 48 -6.00 11.88 -9.14
CA SER A 48 -7.27 12.44 -9.63
C SER A 48 -8.48 11.50 -9.49
N GLY A 49 -8.22 10.20 -9.36
CA GLY A 49 -9.26 9.18 -9.12
C GLY A 49 -9.43 8.81 -7.64
N PHE A 50 -8.68 9.43 -6.73
CA PHE A 50 -8.79 9.18 -5.28
C PHE A 50 -9.69 10.22 -4.62
N ASN A 51 -10.66 9.77 -3.84
CA ASN A 51 -11.57 10.62 -3.09
C ASN A 51 -11.62 10.22 -1.61
N LEU A 52 -11.07 11.06 -0.75
CA LEU A 52 -11.18 10.89 0.71
C LEU A 52 -12.61 11.22 1.14
N VAL A 53 -13.34 10.24 1.68
CA VAL A 53 -14.74 10.36 2.09
C VAL A 53 -14.85 10.86 3.53
N SER A 54 -14.01 10.35 4.44
CA SER A 54 -14.01 10.75 5.84
C SER A 54 -12.61 10.80 6.43
N GLY A 55 -12.49 11.56 7.51
CA GLY A 55 -11.28 11.68 8.33
C GLY A 55 -10.23 12.63 7.76
N LYS A 56 -9.08 12.66 8.41
CA LYS A 56 -7.93 13.48 8.03
C LYS A 56 -6.66 12.62 8.03
N LEU A 57 -5.99 12.57 6.91
CA LEU A 57 -4.73 11.84 6.77
C LEU A 57 -3.59 12.56 7.48
N LYS A 58 -2.76 11.82 8.18
CA LYS A 58 -1.46 12.27 8.66
C LYS A 58 -0.39 11.89 7.64
N LEU A 59 0.60 12.77 7.45
CA LEU A 59 1.64 12.62 6.43
C LEU A 59 3.01 12.43 7.07
N TYR A 60 3.80 11.53 6.49
CA TYR A 60 5.21 11.33 6.79
C TYR A 60 6.02 11.42 5.51
N HIS A 61 7.08 12.23 5.52
CA HIS A 61 7.96 12.40 4.37
C HIS A 61 9.28 11.69 4.59
N LYS A 62 9.77 10.99 3.55
CA LYS A 62 11.06 10.30 3.56
C LYS A 62 11.77 10.42 2.22
N ASN A 63 13.10 10.24 2.23
CA ASN A 63 13.88 9.98 1.04
C ASN A 63 13.91 8.47 0.79
N GLY A 64 13.63 8.02 -0.44
CA GLY A 64 13.83 6.65 -0.85
C GLY A 64 15.29 6.36 -1.21
N ASP A 65 15.69 5.08 -1.28
CA ASP A 65 17.03 4.67 -1.70
C ASP A 65 17.36 5.11 -3.14
N SER A 66 16.33 5.29 -3.97
CA SER A 66 16.44 5.86 -5.32
C SER A 66 16.75 7.37 -5.34
N GLY A 67 16.78 8.04 -4.18
CA GLY A 67 16.88 9.49 -4.05
C GLY A 67 15.56 10.25 -4.22
N ASN A 68 14.48 9.55 -4.58
CA ASN A 68 13.15 10.16 -4.72
C ASN A 68 12.55 10.47 -3.35
N ARG A 69 11.98 11.67 -3.20
CA ARG A 69 11.24 12.05 -2.01
C ARG A 69 9.84 11.42 -2.05
N ARG A 70 9.43 10.86 -0.94
CA ARG A 70 8.14 10.16 -0.83
C ARG A 70 7.31 10.74 0.30
N GLU A 71 6.02 10.87 0.04
CA GLU A 71 4.98 11.19 1.00
C GLU A 71 4.17 9.95 1.30
N LEU A 72 4.02 9.63 2.58
CA LEU A 72 3.23 8.50 3.05
C LEU A 72 2.07 9.03 3.89
N ALA A 73 0.86 8.61 3.53
CA ALA A 73 -0.35 8.97 4.23
C ALA A 73 -0.86 7.81 5.08
N PHE A 74 -1.29 8.12 6.30
CA PHE A 74 -1.78 7.13 7.25
C PHE A 74 -2.84 7.71 8.18
N CYS A 75 -3.59 6.84 8.84
CA CYS A 75 -4.53 7.23 9.90
C CYS A 75 -3.74 7.61 11.16
N GLY A 76 -3.94 8.82 11.67
CA GLY A 76 -3.26 9.29 12.88
C GLY A 76 -3.70 8.58 14.16
N ASP A 77 -4.87 7.94 14.17
CA ASP A 77 -5.43 7.28 15.34
C ASP A 77 -5.01 5.82 15.44
N CYS A 78 -5.18 5.03 14.37
CA CYS A 78 -4.86 3.60 14.39
C CYS A 78 -3.57 3.21 13.65
N GLY A 79 -2.92 4.17 12.96
CA GLY A 79 -1.66 3.93 12.24
C GLY A 79 -1.81 3.16 10.92
N THR A 80 -3.02 2.86 10.46
CA THR A 80 -3.21 2.19 9.17
C THR A 80 -2.64 3.04 8.04
N HIS A 81 -1.69 2.48 7.30
CA HIS A 81 -1.13 3.15 6.13
C HIS A 81 -2.12 3.11 4.96
N VAL A 82 -2.35 4.27 4.33
CA VAL A 82 -3.31 4.42 3.22
C VAL A 82 -2.60 4.37 1.88
N TYR A 83 -1.66 5.27 1.65
CA TYR A 83 -0.88 5.29 0.40
C TYR A 83 0.55 5.82 0.60
N ALA A 84 1.36 5.64 -0.44
CA ALA A 84 2.60 6.39 -0.64
C ALA A 84 2.58 7.01 -2.04
N THR A 85 3.18 8.20 -2.16
CA THR A 85 3.26 8.94 -3.41
C THR A 85 4.53 9.80 -3.46
N SER A 86 4.73 10.52 -4.56
CA SER A 86 5.76 11.56 -4.66
C SER A 86 5.35 12.80 -3.87
N VAL A 87 6.32 13.59 -3.39
CA VAL A 87 6.01 14.87 -2.77
C VAL A 87 5.53 15.88 -3.82
N VAL A 88 4.76 16.88 -3.39
CA VAL A 88 4.14 17.86 -4.29
C VAL A 88 5.15 18.74 -5.03
N GLU A 89 6.34 18.92 -4.47
CA GLU A 89 7.43 19.67 -5.09
C GLU A 89 8.06 18.92 -6.28
N ASP A 90 7.95 17.59 -6.32
CA ASP A 90 8.48 16.76 -7.40
C ASP A 90 7.42 16.44 -8.46
N VAL A 91 6.17 16.23 -8.03
CA VAL A 91 5.02 15.97 -8.92
C VAL A 91 3.80 16.76 -8.40
N PRO A 92 3.23 17.66 -9.21
CA PRO A 92 2.10 18.48 -8.78
C PRO A 92 0.87 17.69 -8.33
N LEU A 93 0.07 18.29 -7.44
CA LEU A 93 -1.21 17.73 -6.99
C LEU A 93 -2.13 17.37 -8.19
N GLY A 94 -2.81 16.25 -8.08
CA GLY A 94 -3.69 15.71 -9.11
C GLY A 94 -2.98 14.93 -10.22
N GLN A 95 -1.64 15.02 -10.30
CA GLN A 95 -0.83 14.32 -11.30
C GLN A 95 -0.03 13.14 -10.73
N ARG A 96 -0.06 12.98 -9.42
CA ARG A 96 0.70 11.94 -8.73
C ARG A 96 0.06 10.56 -8.89
N MET A 97 0.89 9.53 -8.76
CA MET A 97 0.42 8.14 -8.61
C MET A 97 0.42 7.80 -7.13
N LEU A 98 -0.72 7.38 -6.62
CA LEU A 98 -0.87 6.88 -5.25
C LEU A 98 -0.71 5.37 -5.23
N GLY A 99 0.18 4.86 -4.41
CA GLY A 99 0.28 3.42 -4.14
C GLY A 99 -0.59 3.04 -2.95
N LEU A 100 -1.86 2.73 -3.18
CA LEU A 100 -2.80 2.32 -2.13
C LEU A 100 -2.38 1.00 -1.51
N ARG A 101 -2.64 0.82 -0.21
CA ARG A 101 -2.36 -0.42 0.54
C ARG A 101 -3.54 -1.36 0.39
N THR A 102 -3.33 -2.50 -0.27
CA THR A 102 -4.46 -3.38 -0.64
C THR A 102 -5.17 -4.01 0.54
N GLY A 103 -4.45 -4.25 1.67
CA GLY A 103 -5.04 -4.87 2.85
C GLY A 103 -6.18 -4.07 3.51
N MET A 104 -6.35 -2.79 3.18
CA MET A 104 -7.45 -1.96 3.67
C MET A 104 -8.60 -1.79 2.66
N LEU A 105 -8.52 -2.44 1.50
CA LEU A 105 -9.53 -2.38 0.46
C LEU A 105 -10.56 -3.49 0.64
N ALA A 106 -11.85 -3.17 0.48
CA ALA A 106 -12.93 -4.15 0.54
C ALA A 106 -12.75 -5.22 -0.56
N GLU A 107 -12.18 -4.81 -1.71
CA GLU A 107 -11.99 -5.65 -2.89
C GLU A 107 -10.64 -6.40 -2.89
N VAL A 108 -9.95 -6.51 -1.76
CA VAL A 108 -8.58 -7.09 -1.67
C VAL A 108 -8.49 -8.51 -2.26
N ALA A 109 -9.56 -9.31 -2.13
CA ALA A 109 -9.60 -10.68 -2.67
C ALA A 109 -9.61 -10.71 -4.21
N ASP A 110 -10.07 -9.65 -4.86
CA ASP A 110 -10.18 -9.52 -6.31
C ASP A 110 -8.94 -8.85 -6.94
N LEU A 111 -7.93 -8.57 -6.12
CA LEU A 111 -6.73 -7.81 -6.51
C LEU A 111 -5.44 -8.65 -6.36
N PRO A 112 -5.32 -9.80 -7.08
CA PRO A 112 -4.09 -10.59 -7.02
C PRO A 112 -2.93 -9.79 -7.61
N PRO A 113 -1.73 -9.84 -6.98
CA PRO A 113 -0.56 -9.13 -7.49
C PRO A 113 -0.06 -9.77 -8.80
N GLN A 114 0.44 -8.93 -9.70
CA GLN A 114 0.91 -9.33 -11.03
C GLN A 114 2.36 -8.92 -11.29
N LYS A 115 2.95 -8.17 -10.38
CA LYS A 115 4.31 -7.69 -10.50
C LYS A 115 4.99 -7.66 -9.14
N GLU A 116 6.27 -7.99 -9.11
CA GLU A 116 7.15 -7.79 -7.97
C GLU A 116 8.19 -6.72 -8.30
N VAL A 117 8.52 -5.89 -7.33
CA VAL A 117 9.57 -4.87 -7.44
C VAL A 117 10.48 -4.90 -6.22
N TRP A 118 11.71 -4.40 -6.37
CA TRP A 118 12.76 -4.43 -5.35
C TRP A 118 13.07 -5.86 -4.89
N CYS A 119 13.16 -6.77 -5.86
CA CYS A 119 13.35 -8.21 -5.60
C CYS A 119 14.71 -8.53 -4.99
N GLU A 120 15.70 -7.68 -5.16
CA GLU A 120 17.02 -7.81 -4.51
C GLU A 120 16.95 -7.73 -2.98
N SER A 121 15.91 -7.12 -2.44
CA SER A 121 15.65 -7.03 -1.00
C SER A 121 14.66 -8.08 -0.49
N LYS A 122 14.17 -8.95 -1.37
CA LYS A 122 13.22 -10.01 -1.03
C LYS A 122 13.84 -10.98 -0.01
N VAL A 123 13.08 -11.28 1.05
CA VAL A 123 13.52 -12.31 2.00
C VAL A 123 13.28 -13.69 1.41
N ASP A 124 14.28 -14.56 1.46
CA ASP A 124 14.28 -15.86 0.75
C ASP A 124 13.09 -16.74 1.13
N TRP A 125 12.77 -16.83 2.43
CA TRP A 125 11.66 -17.67 2.89
C TRP A 125 10.28 -17.18 2.47
N ALA A 126 10.12 -15.91 2.04
CA ALA A 126 8.84 -15.40 1.55
C ALA A 126 8.47 -15.87 0.15
N GLN A 127 9.38 -16.55 -0.54
CA GLN A 127 9.14 -17.04 -1.91
C GLN A 127 8.22 -18.26 -1.93
N ASP A 128 8.28 -19.08 -0.90
CA ASP A 128 7.58 -20.37 -0.89
C ASP A 128 6.98 -20.66 0.47
N LEU A 129 5.96 -19.90 0.85
CA LEU A 129 5.24 -20.11 2.10
C LEU A 129 4.56 -21.48 2.18
N LEU A 130 4.23 -22.11 1.04
CA LEU A 130 3.60 -23.43 1.00
C LEU A 130 4.59 -24.55 1.30
N ALA A 131 5.89 -24.34 1.03
CA ALA A 131 6.95 -25.29 1.32
C ALA A 131 7.46 -25.21 2.77
N LEU A 132 7.09 -24.18 3.53
CA LEU A 132 7.46 -24.08 4.94
C LEU A 132 6.66 -25.06 5.79
N ASP A 133 7.35 -25.79 6.67
CA ASP A 133 6.71 -26.67 7.66
C ASP A 133 6.12 -25.81 8.79
N MET A 134 4.87 -25.42 8.60
CA MET A 134 4.15 -24.53 9.51
C MET A 134 2.85 -25.15 9.99
N THR A 135 2.55 -25.00 11.27
CA THR A 135 1.22 -25.27 11.79
C THR A 135 0.23 -24.23 11.26
N LYS A 136 -0.86 -24.72 10.67
CA LYS A 136 -1.97 -23.87 10.19
C LYS A 136 -3.15 -24.01 11.14
N GLN A 137 -3.67 -22.87 11.60
CA GLN A 137 -4.90 -22.86 12.39
C GLN A 137 -5.79 -21.70 11.97
N ASN A 138 -7.10 -21.89 12.16
CA ASN A 138 -8.11 -20.86 11.91
C ASN A 138 -8.46 -20.15 13.22
N GLY A 139 -8.56 -18.82 13.13
CA GLY A 139 -8.91 -17.99 14.29
C GLY A 139 -7.72 -17.75 15.24
N GLN A 140 -8.00 -17.07 16.32
CA GLN A 140 -7.08 -16.71 17.41
C GLN A 140 -7.65 -17.19 18.75
#